data_8381f73aedaa68b353c7709e17ed907c
#
_entry.id   8381f73aedaa68b353c7709e17ed907c
#
_cell.length_a   1.000
_cell.length_b   1.000
_cell.length_c   1.000
_cell.angle_alpha   90.00
_cell.angle_beta   90.00
_cell.angle_gamma   90.00
#
_symmetry.space_group_name_H-M   'P 1'
#
loop_
_entity.id
_entity.type
_entity.pdbx_description
1 polymer ?
#
loop_
_entity_poly.entity_id
_entity_poly.type
_entity_poly.pdbx_seq_one_letter_code
_entity_poly.pdbx_strand_id
1 'polypeptide(L)'
;MHAARLGAGTAAVIAVLGLSGCAFNPLSTFTTPTINQIERETVTPAVSDDALVTPGTLTVALDTSDAPQAMQGSDGNLTGYAVDAARALASRMGLKVAFVDASSANSALGDKKADIFIGDINSTDGDISTLGTCLYDAAAVFGKTSDGESLSVSTEKLNTATLGVQASSASREALAKRSVTANQKTFSNINECFEALESGE
;
A
#
# COMPACT_ATOMS: atom_id res chain seq x y z
N MET A 1 37.39 81.66 -19.78
CA MET A 1 36.36 81.38 -20.81
C MET A 1 36.21 79.83 -20.87
N HIS A 2 34.99 79.40 -20.90
CA HIS A 2 34.43 78.07 -21.06
C HIS A 2 34.22 77.31 -19.75
N ALA A 3 33.07 77.52 -19.23
CA ALA A 3 32.40 76.66 -18.26
C ALA A 3 31.96 75.34 -18.92
N ALA A 4 32.29 74.21 -18.32
CA ALA A 4 31.73 72.93 -18.71
C ALA A 4 30.70 72.51 -17.65
N ARG A 5 29.50 72.34 -18.09
CA ARG A 5 28.35 71.83 -17.32
C ARG A 5 28.50 70.30 -17.24
N LEU A 6 28.68 69.81 -16.03
CA LEU A 6 28.46 68.41 -15.72
C LEU A 6 27.36 68.40 -14.65
N GLY A 7 26.26 67.79 -14.99
CA GLY A 7 25.26 67.60 -14.00
C GLY A 7 23.90 67.31 -14.63
N ALA A 8 23.63 66.09 -14.90
CA ALA A 8 22.29 65.53 -14.98
C ALA A 8 22.35 64.15 -15.71
N GLY A 9 22.77 63.16 -15.03
CA GLY A 9 22.82 61.80 -15.63
C GLY A 9 22.80 60.64 -14.69
N THR A 10 22.88 60.90 -13.38
CA THR A 10 23.06 59.80 -12.42
C THR A 10 21.87 59.54 -11.50
N ALA A 11 20.76 60.26 -11.66
CA ALA A 11 19.60 60.05 -10.79
C ALA A 11 18.49 59.15 -11.40
N ALA A 12 18.63 58.77 -12.71
CA ALA A 12 17.57 58.01 -13.38
C ALA A 12 17.79 56.48 -13.37
N VAL A 13 18.96 56.00 -12.98
CA VAL A 13 19.28 54.54 -13.01
C VAL A 13 18.92 53.80 -11.74
N ILE A 14 18.73 54.50 -10.62
CA ILE A 14 18.44 53.88 -9.32
C ILE A 14 16.94 53.61 -9.13
N ALA A 15 16.06 54.24 -9.89
CA ALA A 15 14.62 54.06 -9.75
C ALA A 15 14.03 52.86 -10.48
N VAL A 16 14.80 52.18 -11.36
CA VAL A 16 14.29 51.04 -12.14
C VAL A 16 14.63 49.69 -11.49
N LEU A 17 15.55 49.65 -10.52
CA LEU A 17 15.89 48.43 -9.80
C LEU A 17 15.01 48.15 -8.55
N GLY A 18 14.09 49.06 -8.24
CA GLY A 18 13.21 48.90 -7.06
C GLY A 18 11.83 48.35 -7.35
N LEU A 19 11.47 48.05 -8.62
CA LEU A 19 10.14 47.61 -9.01
C LEU A 19 10.09 46.19 -9.59
N SER A 20 11.19 45.46 -9.64
CA SER A 20 11.14 44.00 -9.75
C SER A 20 10.93 43.38 -8.39
N GLY A 21 10.06 43.92 -7.58
CA GLY A 21 9.45 43.20 -6.49
C GLY A 21 8.75 42.01 -7.13
N CYS A 22 9.32 40.83 -6.93
CA CYS A 22 8.64 39.60 -7.19
C CYS A 22 7.21 39.77 -6.72
N ALA A 23 6.26 39.68 -7.62
CA ALA A 23 4.87 39.49 -7.25
C ALA A 23 4.81 38.13 -6.51
N PHE A 24 5.21 38.18 -5.26
CA PHE A 24 5.04 37.05 -4.34
C PHE A 24 3.54 36.96 -4.10
N ASN A 25 2.90 36.15 -4.91
CA ASN A 25 1.51 35.79 -4.69
C ASN A 25 1.48 34.67 -3.66
N PRO A 26 1.25 34.96 -2.37
CA PRO A 26 1.32 33.95 -1.32
C PRO A 26 0.27 32.86 -1.47
N LEU A 27 -0.72 33.05 -2.34
CA LEU A 27 -1.77 32.07 -2.61
C LEU A 27 -1.42 31.10 -3.74
N SER A 28 -0.41 31.40 -4.57
CA SER A 28 0.01 30.50 -5.66
C SER A 28 1.09 29.49 -5.26
N THR A 29 1.66 29.62 -4.07
CA THR A 29 2.77 28.76 -3.62
C THR A 29 2.33 27.51 -2.89
N PHE A 30 1.04 27.30 -2.69
CA PHE A 30 0.53 26.11 -1.99
C PHE A 30 -0.31 25.18 -2.87
N THR A 31 -0.19 25.25 -4.17
CA THR A 31 -0.68 24.14 -5.00
C THR A 31 0.30 22.99 -4.83
N THR A 32 -0.06 22.04 -3.99
CA THR A 32 0.61 20.73 -3.98
C THR A 32 0.60 20.22 -5.42
N PRO A 33 1.77 19.94 -6.01
CA PRO A 33 1.78 19.38 -7.35
C PRO A 33 0.96 18.11 -7.36
N THR A 34 0.06 17.97 -8.30
CA THR A 34 -0.63 16.71 -8.52
C THR A 34 0.41 15.67 -8.91
N ILE A 35 0.15 14.39 -8.62
CA ILE A 35 1.08 13.29 -8.91
C ILE A 35 1.56 13.27 -10.38
N ASN A 36 0.77 13.86 -11.28
CA ASN A 36 1.10 14.02 -12.71
C ASN A 36 2.05 15.20 -13.00
N GLN A 37 2.26 16.11 -12.05
CA GLN A 37 3.15 17.29 -12.17
C GLN A 37 4.52 17.05 -11.52
N ILE A 38 4.68 15.94 -10.79
CA ILE A 38 5.98 15.52 -10.29
C ILE A 38 6.72 14.93 -11.48
N GLU A 39 7.76 15.61 -11.96
CA GLU A 39 8.69 15.03 -12.92
C GLU A 39 9.25 13.76 -12.32
N ARG A 40 8.90 12.64 -12.91
CA ARG A 40 9.50 11.36 -12.52
C ARG A 40 10.95 11.40 -12.98
N GLU A 41 11.84 11.19 -12.05
CA GLU A 41 13.22 10.90 -12.38
C GLU A 41 13.22 9.78 -13.44
N THR A 42 13.86 10.02 -14.59
CA THR A 42 13.92 9.01 -15.65
C THR A 42 14.87 7.90 -15.20
N VAL A 43 14.30 6.91 -14.55
CA VAL A 43 15.03 5.70 -14.15
C VAL A 43 15.13 4.80 -15.38
N THR A 44 16.34 4.39 -15.70
CA THR A 44 16.55 3.38 -16.75
C THR A 44 15.85 2.08 -16.30
N PRO A 45 15.02 1.45 -17.16
CA PRO A 45 14.34 0.22 -16.79
C PRO A 45 15.32 -0.85 -16.29
N ALA A 46 15.03 -1.43 -15.14
CA ALA A 46 15.88 -2.44 -14.52
C ALA A 46 15.71 -3.83 -15.18
N VAL A 47 14.69 -3.99 -16.02
CA VAL A 47 14.34 -5.25 -16.70
C VAL A 47 14.11 -4.95 -18.17
N SER A 48 14.52 -5.86 -19.04
CA SER A 48 14.29 -5.75 -20.49
C SER A 48 12.83 -6.05 -20.84
N ASP A 49 12.35 -5.41 -21.90
CA ASP A 49 10.95 -5.51 -22.35
C ASP A 49 10.50 -6.93 -22.70
N ASP A 50 11.42 -7.77 -23.14
CA ASP A 50 11.16 -9.19 -23.48
C ASP A 50 10.95 -10.10 -22.26
N ALA A 51 11.34 -9.63 -21.09
CA ALA A 51 11.10 -10.31 -19.81
C ALA A 51 9.75 -9.97 -19.17
N LEU A 52 9.02 -9.02 -19.74
CA LEU A 52 7.74 -8.53 -19.22
C LEU A 52 6.56 -9.02 -20.05
N VAL A 53 5.42 -9.27 -19.41
CA VAL A 53 4.15 -9.58 -20.09
C VAL A 53 3.75 -8.43 -21.02
N THR A 54 3.96 -7.21 -20.59
CA THR A 54 3.75 -6.01 -21.40
C THR A 54 5.00 -5.13 -21.38
N PRO A 55 5.62 -4.85 -22.53
CA PRO A 55 6.80 -4.01 -22.62
C PRO A 55 6.67 -2.70 -21.85
N GLY A 56 7.67 -2.35 -21.04
CA GLY A 56 7.73 -1.14 -20.24
C GLY A 56 6.73 -1.07 -19.07
N THR A 57 6.03 -2.17 -18.77
CA THR A 57 4.99 -2.20 -17.74
C THR A 57 5.17 -3.42 -16.84
N LEU A 58 5.29 -3.20 -15.54
CA LEU A 58 5.23 -4.27 -14.55
C LEU A 58 3.76 -4.63 -14.33
N THR A 59 3.36 -5.82 -14.77
CA THR A 59 2.02 -6.35 -14.54
C THR A 59 2.01 -7.11 -13.22
N VAL A 60 1.26 -6.61 -12.26
CA VAL A 60 1.19 -7.16 -10.90
C VAL A 60 -0.17 -7.79 -10.68
N ALA A 61 -0.16 -9.07 -10.34
CA ALA A 61 -1.36 -9.76 -9.89
C ALA A 61 -1.51 -9.64 -8.38
N LEU A 62 -2.74 -9.46 -7.92
CA LEU A 62 -3.12 -9.39 -6.51
C LEU A 62 -4.59 -9.78 -6.36
N ASP A 63 -4.96 -10.29 -5.18
CA ASP A 63 -6.34 -10.62 -4.85
C ASP A 63 -7.07 -9.36 -4.36
N THR A 64 -7.99 -8.85 -5.17
CA THR A 64 -8.75 -7.62 -4.84
C THR A 64 -9.82 -7.83 -3.77
N SER A 65 -10.03 -9.06 -3.33
CA SER A 65 -10.90 -9.41 -2.20
C SER A 65 -10.17 -9.49 -0.86
N ASP A 66 -8.83 -9.41 -0.86
CA ASP A 66 -7.97 -9.51 0.32
C ASP A 66 -7.78 -8.15 1.02
N ALA A 67 -8.85 -7.62 1.58
CA ALA A 67 -8.79 -6.38 2.36
C ALA A 67 -8.12 -6.61 3.72
N PRO A 68 -7.26 -5.71 4.19
CA PRO A 68 -6.89 -4.40 3.65
C PRO A 68 -5.67 -4.42 2.70
N GLN A 69 -5.17 -5.60 2.32
CA GLN A 69 -3.98 -5.75 1.48
C GLN A 69 -4.21 -5.21 0.07
N ALA A 70 -5.32 -5.60 -0.53
CA ALA A 70 -5.81 -5.07 -1.79
C ALA A 70 -7.33 -5.04 -1.79
N MET A 71 -7.91 -3.94 -2.25
CA MET A 71 -9.35 -3.78 -2.38
C MET A 71 -9.69 -2.82 -3.51
N GLN A 72 -10.85 -3.03 -4.13
CA GLN A 72 -11.39 -2.09 -5.09
C GLN A 72 -12.39 -1.17 -4.39
N GLY A 73 -12.13 0.13 -4.47
CA GLY A 73 -13.05 1.14 -3.96
C GLY A 73 -14.32 1.25 -4.81
N SER A 74 -15.34 1.90 -4.28
CA SER A 74 -16.59 2.17 -5.00
C SER A 74 -16.40 3.05 -6.26
N ASP A 75 -15.30 3.76 -6.34
CA ASP A 75 -14.86 4.56 -7.49
C ASP A 75 -14.09 3.74 -8.55
N GLY A 76 -13.95 2.42 -8.32
CA GLY A 76 -13.20 1.51 -9.18
C GLY A 76 -11.69 1.56 -9.01
N ASN A 77 -11.16 2.43 -8.16
CA ASN A 77 -9.73 2.51 -7.89
C ASN A 77 -9.27 1.39 -6.94
N LEU A 78 -8.09 0.83 -7.26
CA LEU A 78 -7.44 -0.12 -6.38
C LEU A 78 -6.65 0.62 -5.29
N THR A 79 -6.82 0.17 -4.05
CA THR A 79 -6.15 0.67 -2.85
C THR A 79 -5.66 -0.49 -1.98
N GLY A 80 -4.75 -0.21 -1.06
CA GLY A 80 -4.22 -1.19 -0.13
C GLY A 80 -2.71 -1.30 -0.20
N TYR A 81 -2.15 -1.97 0.81
CA TYR A 81 -0.70 -2.11 0.96
C TYR A 81 -0.02 -2.74 -0.26
N ALA A 82 -0.58 -3.84 -0.78
CA ALA A 82 -0.02 -4.54 -1.94
C ALA A 82 -0.01 -3.67 -3.19
N VAL A 83 -1.06 -2.84 -3.37
CA VAL A 83 -1.18 -1.89 -4.47
C VAL A 83 -0.11 -0.79 -4.38
N ASP A 84 0.12 -0.25 -3.18
CA ASP A 84 1.13 0.80 -2.98
C ASP A 84 2.55 0.24 -3.09
N ALA A 85 2.78 -0.97 -2.58
CA ALA A 85 4.05 -1.68 -2.75
C ALA A 85 4.36 -1.93 -4.24
N ALA A 86 3.39 -2.39 -5.01
CA ALA A 86 3.52 -2.58 -6.45
C ALA A 86 3.85 -1.29 -7.20
N ARG A 87 3.17 -0.19 -6.87
CA ARG A 87 3.43 1.14 -7.46
C ARG A 87 4.85 1.62 -7.13
N ALA A 88 5.28 1.45 -5.88
CA ALA A 88 6.62 1.82 -5.46
C ALA A 88 7.70 0.97 -6.15
N LEU A 89 7.47 -0.33 -6.29
CA LEU A 89 8.37 -1.25 -6.98
C LEU A 89 8.52 -0.87 -8.45
N ALA A 90 7.41 -0.73 -9.18
CA ALA A 90 7.42 -0.35 -10.59
C ALA A 90 8.12 1.00 -10.81
N SER A 91 7.86 1.98 -9.95
CA SER A 91 8.52 3.29 -10.00
C SER A 91 10.05 3.17 -9.84
N ARG A 92 10.52 2.36 -8.88
CA ARG A 92 11.95 2.11 -8.68
C ARG A 92 12.61 1.36 -9.83
N MET A 93 11.83 0.53 -10.52
CA MET A 93 12.29 -0.20 -11.71
C MET A 93 12.22 0.62 -13.00
N GLY A 94 11.74 1.85 -12.96
CA GLY A 94 11.54 2.69 -14.15
C GLY A 94 10.41 2.20 -15.06
N LEU A 95 9.46 1.44 -14.52
CA LEU A 95 8.36 0.84 -15.26
C LEU A 95 7.01 1.51 -14.92
N LYS A 96 6.06 1.41 -15.84
CA LYS A 96 4.65 1.63 -15.53
C LYS A 96 4.15 0.45 -14.69
N VAL A 97 3.01 0.60 -14.03
CA VAL A 97 2.35 -0.50 -13.32
C VAL A 97 0.97 -0.76 -13.90
N ALA A 98 0.64 -2.04 -14.07
CA ALA A 98 -0.70 -2.51 -14.36
C ALA A 98 -1.10 -3.59 -13.35
N PHE A 99 -2.40 -3.72 -13.07
CA PHE A 99 -2.91 -4.67 -12.10
C PHE A 99 -3.83 -5.69 -12.75
N VAL A 100 -3.74 -6.94 -12.29
CA VAL A 100 -4.61 -8.05 -12.67
C VAL A 100 -5.15 -8.69 -11.40
N ASP A 101 -6.46 -8.91 -11.36
CA ASP A 101 -7.08 -9.62 -10.27
C ASP A 101 -6.83 -11.12 -10.37
N ALA A 102 -6.28 -11.72 -9.33
CA ALA A 102 -6.04 -13.15 -9.26
C ALA A 102 -5.95 -13.63 -7.81
N SER A 103 -6.63 -14.70 -7.49
CA SER A 103 -6.67 -15.29 -6.15
C SER A 103 -5.45 -16.15 -5.79
N SER A 104 -4.52 -16.38 -6.70
CA SER A 104 -3.31 -17.16 -6.43
C SER A 104 -2.17 -16.83 -7.38
N ALA A 105 -0.94 -17.00 -6.88
CA ALA A 105 0.27 -16.88 -7.70
C ALA A 105 0.27 -17.86 -8.88
N ASN A 106 -0.17 -19.10 -8.66
CA ASN A 106 -0.16 -20.15 -9.70
C ASN A 106 -1.07 -19.78 -10.87
N SER A 107 -2.26 -19.22 -10.61
CA SER A 107 -3.19 -18.82 -11.68
C SER A 107 -2.72 -17.60 -12.45
N ALA A 108 -1.99 -16.70 -11.80
CA ALA A 108 -1.52 -15.48 -12.43
C ALA A 108 -0.22 -15.66 -13.22
N LEU A 109 0.76 -16.33 -12.61
CA LEU A 109 2.10 -16.47 -13.17
C LEU A 109 2.22 -17.69 -14.09
N GLY A 110 1.55 -18.80 -13.75
CA GLY A 110 1.51 -20.00 -14.59
C GLY A 110 0.94 -19.75 -16.00
N ASP A 111 -0.11 -18.94 -16.09
CA ASP A 111 -0.75 -18.55 -17.34
C ASP A 111 -0.08 -17.33 -18.00
N LYS A 112 1.02 -16.82 -17.45
CA LYS A 112 1.73 -15.60 -17.91
C LYS A 112 0.81 -14.38 -18.02
N LYS A 113 -0.13 -14.25 -17.13
CA LYS A 113 -1.03 -13.10 -17.05
C LYS A 113 -0.41 -11.91 -16.32
N ALA A 114 0.60 -12.17 -15.48
CA ALA A 114 1.33 -11.17 -14.72
C ALA A 114 2.81 -11.52 -14.61
N ASP A 115 3.63 -10.50 -14.32
CA ASP A 115 5.06 -10.63 -14.11
C ASP A 115 5.36 -11.06 -12.67
N ILE A 116 4.59 -10.53 -11.71
CA ILE A 116 4.70 -10.86 -10.29
C ILE A 116 3.31 -10.97 -9.65
N PHE A 117 3.27 -11.67 -8.53
CA PHE A 117 2.11 -11.73 -7.62
C PHE A 117 2.50 -11.17 -6.25
N ILE A 118 1.66 -10.33 -5.67
CA ILE A 118 1.81 -9.82 -4.30
C ILE A 118 0.57 -10.22 -3.51
N GLY A 119 0.75 -11.10 -2.53
CA GLY A 119 -0.35 -11.61 -1.71
C GLY A 119 0.10 -12.81 -0.90
N ASP A 120 -0.85 -13.48 -0.28
CA ASP A 120 -0.62 -14.69 0.49
C ASP A 120 -0.20 -15.84 -0.42
N ILE A 121 0.93 -16.46 -0.09
CA ILE A 121 1.45 -17.60 -0.83
C ILE A 121 1.42 -18.82 0.09
N ASN A 122 0.41 -19.66 -0.08
CA ASN A 122 0.29 -20.92 0.66
C ASN A 122 1.09 -22.06 0.02
N SER A 123 1.19 -22.06 -1.30
CA SER A 123 1.99 -23.01 -2.08
C SER A 123 2.31 -22.43 -3.44
N THR A 124 3.46 -22.81 -3.99
CA THR A 124 3.84 -22.51 -5.38
C THR A 124 4.10 -23.79 -6.11
N ASP A 125 3.60 -23.89 -7.35
CA ASP A 125 3.83 -25.02 -8.23
C ASP A 125 4.87 -24.66 -9.29
N GLY A 126 5.67 -25.65 -9.69
CA GLY A 126 6.59 -25.52 -10.82
C GLY A 126 7.70 -24.48 -10.62
N ASP A 127 7.87 -23.61 -11.60
CA ASP A 127 8.99 -22.67 -11.69
C ASP A 127 8.76 -21.32 -10.99
N ILE A 128 7.74 -21.22 -10.15
CA ILE A 128 7.44 -20.00 -9.42
C ILE A 128 8.35 -19.88 -8.21
N SER A 129 9.09 -18.77 -8.14
CA SER A 129 10.01 -18.48 -7.04
C SER A 129 9.51 -17.32 -6.20
N THR A 130 9.66 -17.43 -4.87
CA THR A 130 9.37 -16.33 -3.95
C THR A 130 10.55 -15.37 -3.93
N LEU A 131 10.29 -14.09 -4.22
CA LEU A 131 11.29 -13.03 -4.22
C LEU A 131 11.60 -12.52 -2.81
N GLY A 132 10.63 -12.60 -1.90
CA GLY A 132 10.77 -12.17 -0.51
C GLY A 132 9.42 -12.02 0.18
N THR A 133 9.47 -11.78 1.48
CA THR A 133 8.29 -11.48 2.30
C THR A 133 8.20 -9.97 2.47
N CYS A 134 7.13 -9.37 2.01
CA CYS A 134 6.90 -7.93 2.12
C CYS A 134 5.99 -7.55 3.30
N LEU A 135 5.27 -8.52 3.86
CA LEU A 135 4.40 -8.34 5.02
C LEU A 135 4.42 -9.61 5.88
N TYR A 136 4.29 -9.44 7.18
CA TYR A 136 4.06 -10.54 8.13
C TYR A 136 2.68 -10.37 8.75
N ASP A 137 1.82 -11.36 8.59
CA ASP A 137 0.53 -11.39 9.24
C ASP A 137 0.66 -11.78 10.71
N ALA A 138 -0.13 -11.14 11.54
CA ALA A 138 -0.27 -11.49 12.94
C ALA A 138 -1.73 -11.74 13.27
N ALA A 139 -2.02 -12.88 13.87
CA ALA A 139 -3.35 -13.12 14.41
C ALA A 139 -3.56 -12.23 15.64
N ALA A 140 -4.68 -11.51 15.68
CA ALA A 140 -5.12 -10.75 16.83
C ALA A 140 -6.26 -11.48 17.55
N VAL A 141 -6.32 -11.36 18.86
CA VAL A 141 -7.41 -11.86 19.68
C VAL A 141 -8.17 -10.66 20.24
N PHE A 142 -9.45 -10.59 19.97
CA PHE A 142 -10.36 -9.62 20.55
C PHE A 142 -11.16 -10.28 21.66
N GLY A 143 -11.38 -9.57 22.75
CA GLY A 143 -12.15 -10.05 23.88
C GLY A 143 -12.92 -8.90 24.51
N LYS A 144 -14.08 -9.23 25.10
CA LYS A 144 -14.86 -8.29 25.88
C LYS A 144 -14.34 -8.29 27.31
N THR A 145 -13.97 -7.12 27.81
CA THR A 145 -13.58 -6.93 29.20
C THR A 145 -14.63 -6.08 29.92
N SER A 146 -14.81 -6.29 31.20
CA SER A 146 -15.59 -5.37 32.03
C SER A 146 -14.67 -4.23 32.50
N ASP A 147 -15.21 -3.00 32.44
CA ASP A 147 -14.65 -1.82 33.14
C ASP A 147 -13.20 -1.44 32.83
N GLY A 148 -12.79 -1.53 31.56
CA GLY A 148 -11.50 -0.99 31.12
C GLY A 148 -10.27 -1.81 31.52
N GLU A 149 -10.44 -3.04 31.94
CA GLU A 149 -9.32 -3.96 32.16
C GLU A 149 -8.64 -4.31 30.85
N SER A 150 -7.32 -4.36 30.86
CA SER A 150 -6.55 -4.82 29.71
C SER A 150 -6.70 -6.33 29.53
N LEU A 151 -7.03 -6.77 28.31
CA LEU A 151 -7.06 -8.18 27.99
C LEU A 151 -5.63 -8.76 28.04
N SER A 152 -5.36 -9.61 29.03
CA SER A 152 -4.12 -10.37 29.08
C SER A 152 -4.35 -11.74 28.45
N VAL A 153 -3.68 -12.01 27.34
CA VAL A 153 -3.83 -13.25 26.58
C VAL A 153 -2.59 -14.13 26.80
N SER A 154 -2.79 -15.29 27.43
CA SER A 154 -1.80 -16.37 27.44
C SER A 154 -2.38 -17.62 26.78
N THR A 155 -1.53 -18.54 26.34
CA THR A 155 -1.98 -19.80 25.74
C THR A 155 -2.89 -20.59 26.69
N GLU A 156 -2.59 -20.59 27.99
CA GLU A 156 -3.40 -21.25 29.02
C GLU A 156 -4.80 -20.65 29.11
N LYS A 157 -4.90 -19.31 29.07
CA LYS A 157 -6.20 -18.61 29.09
C LYS A 157 -6.99 -18.88 27.81
N LEU A 158 -6.32 -18.86 26.66
CA LEU A 158 -6.97 -19.20 25.39
C LEU A 158 -7.52 -20.62 25.40
N ASN A 159 -6.79 -21.60 25.93
CA ASN A 159 -7.23 -22.99 25.96
C ASN A 159 -8.46 -23.25 26.85
N THR A 160 -8.77 -22.34 27.75
CA THR A 160 -9.98 -22.41 28.60
C THR A 160 -11.14 -21.57 28.05
N ALA A 161 -10.92 -20.81 27.00
CA ALA A 161 -11.94 -19.96 26.38
C ALA A 161 -12.67 -20.67 25.24
N THR A 162 -13.80 -20.11 24.83
CA THR A 162 -14.41 -20.41 23.54
C THR A 162 -13.99 -19.31 22.56
N LEU A 163 -13.38 -19.71 21.45
CA LEU A 163 -12.86 -18.79 20.45
C LEU A 163 -13.78 -18.78 19.22
N GLY A 164 -14.33 -17.62 18.89
CA GLY A 164 -14.96 -17.39 17.60
C GLY A 164 -13.91 -17.27 16.50
N VAL A 165 -14.03 -18.03 15.44
CA VAL A 165 -13.09 -18.01 14.31
C VAL A 165 -13.87 -17.99 13.00
N GLN A 166 -13.36 -17.24 12.03
CA GLN A 166 -13.92 -17.27 10.69
C GLN A 166 -13.54 -18.56 9.98
N ALA A 167 -14.47 -19.16 9.23
CA ALA A 167 -14.20 -20.33 8.40
C ALA A 167 -13.09 -20.03 7.39
N SER A 168 -12.20 -21.00 7.18
CA SER A 168 -11.09 -20.89 6.21
C SER A 168 -10.13 -19.73 6.43
N SER A 169 -10.03 -19.20 7.66
CA SER A 169 -9.13 -18.08 7.97
C SER A 169 -7.74 -18.53 8.37
N ALA A 170 -6.74 -17.69 8.10
CA ALA A 170 -5.38 -17.85 8.58
C ALA A 170 -5.30 -17.89 10.14
N SER A 171 -6.30 -17.32 10.82
CA SER A 171 -6.41 -17.36 12.28
C SER A 171 -6.45 -18.78 12.84
N ARG A 172 -7.15 -19.70 12.17
CA ARG A 172 -7.20 -21.11 12.60
C ARG A 172 -5.84 -21.79 12.50
N GLU A 173 -5.09 -21.52 11.44
CA GLU A 173 -3.73 -22.02 11.29
C GLU A 173 -2.78 -21.42 12.33
N ALA A 174 -2.92 -20.12 12.61
CA ALA A 174 -2.12 -19.46 13.63
C ALA A 174 -2.35 -20.04 15.02
N LEU A 175 -3.60 -20.38 15.38
CA LEU A 175 -3.95 -21.05 16.61
C LEU A 175 -3.33 -22.46 16.67
N ALA A 176 -3.43 -23.23 15.60
CA ALA A 176 -2.86 -24.56 15.50
C ALA A 176 -1.32 -24.55 15.64
N LYS A 177 -0.65 -23.65 14.94
CA LYS A 177 0.82 -23.45 15.03
C LYS A 177 1.29 -23.08 16.44
N ARG A 178 0.43 -22.48 17.26
CA ARG A 178 0.71 -22.11 18.65
C ARG A 178 0.21 -23.14 19.67
N SER A 179 -0.23 -24.30 19.20
CA SER A 179 -0.77 -25.36 20.05
C SER A 179 -1.95 -24.91 20.94
N VAL A 180 -2.77 -23.99 20.42
CA VAL A 180 -4.01 -23.59 21.09
C VAL A 180 -5.08 -24.65 20.85
N THR A 181 -5.55 -25.26 21.95
CA THR A 181 -6.54 -26.35 21.94
C THR A 181 -7.93 -25.89 22.38
N ALA A 182 -8.16 -24.60 22.39
CA ALA A 182 -9.44 -24.00 22.76
C ALA A 182 -10.63 -24.56 21.98
N ASN A 183 -11.82 -24.52 22.58
CA ASN A 183 -13.04 -24.76 21.86
C ASN A 183 -13.23 -23.67 20.79
N GLN A 184 -13.39 -24.07 19.54
CA GLN A 184 -13.55 -23.12 18.41
C GLN A 184 -14.98 -23.17 17.89
N LYS A 185 -15.63 -22.03 17.87
CA LYS A 185 -16.92 -21.81 17.22
C LYS A 185 -16.67 -21.10 15.88
N THR A 186 -17.11 -21.73 14.79
CA THR A 186 -16.82 -21.25 13.44
C THR A 186 -17.97 -20.41 12.89
N PHE A 187 -17.64 -19.26 12.34
CA PHE A 187 -18.58 -18.32 11.71
C PHE A 187 -18.25 -18.12 10.24
N SER A 188 -19.22 -17.68 9.44
CA SER A 188 -19.04 -17.50 8.00
C SER A 188 -18.19 -16.26 7.68
N ASN A 189 -18.25 -15.25 8.53
CA ASN A 189 -17.51 -14.00 8.37
C ASN A 189 -17.13 -13.40 9.72
N ILE A 190 -16.26 -12.41 9.69
CA ILE A 190 -15.73 -11.78 10.91
C ILE A 190 -16.79 -10.97 11.68
N ASN A 191 -17.78 -10.39 11.00
CA ASN A 191 -18.84 -9.61 11.66
C ASN A 191 -19.70 -10.51 12.55
N GLU A 192 -20.03 -11.72 12.08
CA GLU A 192 -20.72 -12.71 12.92
C GLU A 192 -19.90 -13.08 14.16
N CYS A 193 -18.57 -13.14 14.05
CA CYS A 193 -17.71 -13.35 15.23
C CYS A 193 -17.83 -12.20 16.24
N PHE A 194 -17.89 -10.95 15.78
CA PHE A 194 -18.05 -9.80 16.66
C PHE A 194 -19.44 -9.74 17.28
N GLU A 195 -20.48 -10.03 16.53
CA GLU A 195 -21.84 -10.10 17.05
C GLU A 195 -21.98 -11.18 18.15
N ALA A 196 -21.38 -12.35 17.94
CA ALA A 196 -21.32 -13.40 18.93
C ALA A 196 -20.53 -12.99 20.20
N LEU A 197 -19.43 -12.27 20.01
CA LEU A 197 -18.65 -11.73 21.13
C LEU A 197 -19.46 -10.69 21.93
N GLU A 198 -20.20 -9.82 21.26
CA GLU A 198 -21.05 -8.80 21.90
C GLU A 198 -22.22 -9.43 22.66
N SER A 199 -22.85 -10.46 22.09
CA SER A 199 -23.96 -11.19 22.74
C SER A 199 -23.50 -12.10 23.89
N GLY A 200 -22.21 -12.38 24.00
CA GLY A 200 -21.67 -13.29 25.02
C GLY A 200 -21.77 -14.77 24.64
N GLU A 201 -21.93 -15.05 23.37
CA GLU A 201 -22.05 -16.39 22.81
C GLU A 201 -20.66 -17.05 22.59
#